data_9d1cdd8bd57dcc659004d0aee6feaaef
#
_entry.id   9d1cdd8bd57dcc659004d0aee6feaaef
#
_cell.length_a   1.000
_cell.length_b   1.000
_cell.length_c   1.000
_cell.angle_alpha   90.00
_cell.angle_beta   90.00
_cell.angle_gamma   90.00
#
_symmetry.space_group_name_H-M   'P 1'
#
loop_
_entity.id
_entity.type
_entity.pdbx_description
1 polymer ?
#
loop_
_entity_poly.entity_id
_entity_poly.type
_entity_poly.pdbx_seq_one_letter_code
_entity_poly.pdbx_strand_id
1 'polypeptide(L)'
;MPLSLLGLLYFLVFAPRSAFSLFEYFTYSSVSQCGHLNISFSGGRPPAALPLTLTVLPFHSTPLAFVVPNSAWDNSTNSGSFLTLLPLPAGVALLASLDDAEGNSAAAISDVIQIEPSEDTSCLSSNTTPPAPFQLVTSTVSQCLPFSVSRNTSSLNHPISARGFIPTGLSVKLEWTTYDESHGVDTFTYIMDVAYGLHVALLLDDGQGNRQVSDLLSVQGNASNPSECLQPSSAQSTSALGGSQRLSRSAIFCDSGFYQADSFSLDLQS
;
A
#
# COMPACT_ATOMS: atom_id res chain seq x y z
N MET A 1 -0.02 23.33 -47.55
CA MET A 1 -0.63 23.59 -46.23
C MET A 1 0.39 23.17 -45.17
N PRO A 2 1.02 24.04 -44.40
CA PRO A 2 1.97 23.66 -43.36
C PRO A 2 1.17 23.31 -42.10
N LEU A 3 1.09 22.04 -41.78
CA LEU A 3 0.60 21.57 -40.46
C LEU A 3 1.55 22.11 -39.39
N SER A 4 0.95 22.90 -38.55
CA SER A 4 1.56 23.70 -37.52
C SER A 4 2.39 22.83 -36.53
N LEU A 5 3.70 23.02 -36.55
CA LEU A 5 4.65 22.46 -35.58
C LEU A 5 4.33 22.83 -34.11
N LEU A 6 3.47 23.84 -33.90
CA LEU A 6 3.02 24.27 -32.57
C LEU A 6 2.08 23.25 -31.89
N GLY A 7 1.34 22.42 -32.65
CA GLY A 7 0.46 21.40 -32.07
C GLY A 7 1.23 20.24 -31.44
N LEU A 8 2.41 19.92 -31.94
CA LEU A 8 3.22 18.82 -31.45
C LEU A 8 3.95 19.16 -30.12
N LEU A 9 4.27 20.45 -29.94
CA LEU A 9 4.92 20.91 -28.70
C LEU A 9 3.95 20.91 -27.49
N TYR A 10 2.65 21.09 -27.75
CA TYR A 10 1.66 21.13 -26.66
C TYR A 10 1.36 19.75 -26.07
N PHE A 11 1.51 18.68 -26.85
CA PHE A 11 1.31 17.30 -26.36
C PHE A 11 2.46 16.78 -25.49
N LEU A 12 3.67 17.34 -25.64
CA LEU A 12 4.83 16.92 -24.85
C LEU A 12 4.87 17.51 -23.42
N VAL A 13 4.09 18.57 -23.16
CA VAL A 13 4.09 19.25 -21.85
C VAL A 13 3.06 18.68 -20.88
N PHE A 14 2.07 17.94 -21.35
CA PHE A 14 0.98 17.37 -20.54
C PHE A 14 0.97 15.85 -20.48
N ALA A 15 2.07 15.20 -20.79
CA ALA A 15 2.16 13.78 -20.43
C ALA A 15 2.09 13.67 -18.89
N PRO A 16 1.08 13.01 -18.30
CA PRO A 16 1.02 12.85 -16.87
C PRO A 16 2.27 12.11 -16.42
N ARG A 17 3.10 12.78 -15.65
CA ARG A 17 4.28 12.19 -14.99
C ARG A 17 3.82 11.29 -13.84
N SER A 18 2.96 10.34 -14.12
CA SER A 18 2.65 9.26 -13.18
C SER A 18 3.75 8.20 -13.27
N ALA A 19 4.98 8.62 -13.08
CA ALA A 19 6.07 7.68 -12.90
C ALA A 19 6.06 7.28 -11.43
N PHE A 20 5.26 6.27 -11.07
CA PHE A 20 5.38 5.62 -9.77
C PHE A 20 6.82 5.18 -9.59
N SER A 21 7.50 5.78 -8.62
CA SER A 21 8.81 5.36 -8.19
C SER A 21 8.62 4.19 -7.24
N LEU A 22 8.98 3.00 -7.66
CA LEU A 22 8.91 1.81 -6.83
C LEU A 22 10.26 1.14 -6.81
N PHE A 23 10.74 0.83 -5.62
CA PHE A 23 11.83 -0.12 -5.48
C PHE A 23 11.38 -1.47 -6.03
N GLU A 24 12.28 -2.11 -6.78
CA GLU A 24 12.00 -3.40 -7.41
C GLU A 24 12.01 -4.53 -6.38
N TYR A 25 12.89 -4.39 -5.37
CA TYR A 25 13.04 -5.36 -4.29
C TYR A 25 12.75 -4.69 -2.96
N PHE A 26 11.88 -5.30 -2.18
CA PHE A 26 11.61 -4.96 -0.80
C PHE A 26 11.57 -6.25 0.01
N THR A 27 12.46 -6.35 0.99
CA THR A 27 12.58 -7.53 1.84
C THR A 27 12.58 -7.12 3.30
N TYR A 28 12.20 -8.05 4.17
CA TYR A 28 12.16 -7.84 5.60
C TYR A 28 12.58 -9.11 6.35
N SER A 29 13.12 -8.95 7.56
CA SER A 29 13.45 -10.06 8.44
C SER A 29 12.20 -10.59 9.16
N SER A 30 12.26 -11.83 9.67
CA SER A 30 11.38 -12.24 10.77
C SER A 30 11.59 -11.31 11.96
N VAL A 31 10.57 -11.16 12.78
CA VAL A 31 10.61 -10.31 13.97
C VAL A 31 9.96 -11.02 15.15
N SER A 32 10.66 -11.04 16.28
CA SER A 32 10.13 -11.53 17.54
C SER A 32 9.57 -10.40 18.39
N GLN A 33 8.83 -10.74 19.44
CA GLN A 33 8.35 -9.80 20.44
C GLN A 33 9.49 -8.93 20.96
N CYS A 34 9.30 -7.61 21.00
CA CYS A 34 10.33 -6.63 21.34
C CYS A 34 11.59 -6.73 20.46
N GLY A 35 11.49 -7.32 19.29
CA GLY A 35 12.60 -7.52 18.37
C GLY A 35 12.75 -6.41 17.35
N HIS A 36 13.80 -6.52 16.56
CA HIS A 36 14.09 -5.58 15.49
C HIS A 36 13.52 -6.08 14.16
N LEU A 37 12.84 -5.20 13.46
CA LEU A 37 12.50 -5.39 12.06
C LEU A 37 13.61 -4.76 11.20
N ASN A 38 14.24 -5.57 10.38
CA ASN A 38 15.18 -5.10 9.37
C ASN A 38 14.49 -5.14 8.01
N ILE A 39 14.46 -4.00 7.33
CA ILE A 39 13.99 -3.89 5.94
C ILE A 39 15.18 -3.59 5.03
N SER A 40 15.12 -4.13 3.81
CA SER A 40 16.06 -3.76 2.74
C SER A 40 15.27 -3.50 1.46
N PHE A 41 15.68 -2.50 0.71
CA PHE A 41 15.02 -2.08 -0.51
C PHE A 41 16.06 -1.71 -1.57
N SER A 42 15.80 -2.05 -2.84
CA SER A 42 16.74 -1.77 -3.91
C SER A 42 16.12 -1.85 -5.30
N GLY A 43 16.88 -1.35 -6.29
CA GLY A 43 16.49 -1.40 -7.69
C GLY A 43 15.35 -0.44 -8.05
N GLY A 44 14.82 -0.60 -9.25
CA GLY A 44 13.72 0.21 -9.74
C GLY A 44 14.07 1.68 -9.97
N ARG A 45 13.16 2.57 -9.60
CA ARG A 45 13.32 4.03 -9.72
C ARG A 45 13.47 4.66 -8.35
N PRO A 46 14.27 5.75 -8.24
CA PRO A 46 14.33 6.52 -7.00
C PRO A 46 12.95 7.01 -6.55
N PRO A 47 12.72 7.15 -5.24
CA PRO A 47 11.48 7.70 -4.71
C PRO A 47 11.28 9.14 -5.21
N ALA A 48 10.02 9.53 -5.41
CA ALA A 48 9.66 10.85 -5.91
C ALA A 48 10.00 11.95 -4.89
N ALA A 49 9.85 11.65 -3.62
CA ALA A 49 10.11 12.59 -2.52
C ALA A 49 10.72 11.88 -1.31
N LEU A 50 11.61 12.59 -0.63
CA LEU A 50 12.25 12.15 0.62
C LEU A 50 11.76 13.03 1.79
N PRO A 51 11.80 12.54 3.02
CA PRO A 51 12.30 11.25 3.47
C PRO A 51 11.35 10.09 3.19
N LEU A 52 11.89 8.86 3.17
CA LEU A 52 11.08 7.65 3.21
C LEU A 52 10.51 7.43 4.62
N THR A 53 9.32 6.84 4.68
CA THR A 53 8.68 6.45 5.93
C THR A 53 8.31 4.97 5.88
N LEU A 54 8.81 4.20 6.85
CA LEU A 54 8.34 2.85 7.10
C LEU A 54 7.07 2.93 7.95
N THR A 55 5.95 2.52 7.39
CA THR A 55 4.67 2.40 8.09
C THR A 55 4.43 0.93 8.44
N VAL A 56 4.37 0.63 9.72
CA VAL A 56 4.03 -0.71 10.24
C VAL A 56 2.56 -0.69 10.68
N LEU A 57 1.80 -1.63 10.19
CA LEU A 57 0.34 -1.70 10.28
C LEU A 57 -0.09 -2.95 11.08
N PRO A 58 0.03 -2.95 12.42
CA PRO A 58 -0.44 -4.07 13.22
C PRO A 58 -1.99 -4.09 13.18
N PHE A 59 -2.57 -5.26 12.93
CA PHE A 59 -4.02 -5.38 12.81
C PHE A 59 -4.70 -5.07 14.15
N HIS A 60 -5.87 -4.44 14.09
CA HIS A 60 -6.67 -3.98 15.25
C HIS A 60 -5.95 -2.99 16.18
N SER A 61 -4.91 -2.33 15.72
CA SER A 61 -4.09 -1.45 16.54
C SER A 61 -3.77 -0.14 15.85
N THR A 62 -3.07 0.73 16.56
CA THR A 62 -2.55 1.98 16.03
C THR A 62 -1.32 1.70 15.17
N PRO A 63 -1.21 2.28 13.96
CA PRO A 63 -0.04 2.13 13.12
C PRO A 63 1.20 2.77 13.76
N LEU A 64 2.36 2.20 13.46
CA LEU A 64 3.66 2.78 13.82
C LEU A 64 4.31 3.36 12.57
N ALA A 65 4.89 4.54 12.68
CA ALA A 65 5.58 5.20 11.57
C ALA A 65 7.01 5.55 11.97
N PHE A 66 7.96 5.16 11.14
CA PHE A 66 9.39 5.39 11.36
C PHE A 66 9.97 6.12 10.16
N VAL A 67 10.52 7.29 10.36
CA VAL A 67 11.24 8.01 9.32
C VAL A 67 12.54 7.29 9.03
N VAL A 68 12.74 6.86 7.80
CA VAL A 68 13.99 6.25 7.35
C VAL A 68 15.00 7.36 7.15
N PRO A 69 16.12 7.37 7.90
CA PRO A 69 17.11 8.44 7.78
C PRO A 69 17.76 8.42 6.39
N ASN A 70 18.08 9.58 5.86
CA ASN A 70 18.69 9.69 4.53
C ASN A 70 20.01 8.92 4.41
N SER A 71 20.71 8.71 5.52
CA SER A 71 21.93 7.88 5.58
C SER A 71 21.68 6.39 5.38
N ALA A 72 20.44 5.93 5.51
CA ALA A 72 20.05 4.53 5.30
C ALA A 72 19.78 4.21 3.82
N TRP A 73 19.85 5.22 2.94
CA TRP A 73 19.61 5.08 1.51
C TRP A 73 20.77 5.66 0.68
N ASP A 74 21.25 4.87 -0.26
CA ASP A 74 22.28 5.27 -1.23
C ASP A 74 21.63 5.50 -2.60
N ASN A 75 21.59 6.78 -2.98
CA ASN A 75 21.04 7.20 -4.27
C ASN A 75 21.86 6.67 -5.47
N SER A 76 23.15 6.41 -5.29
CA SER A 76 24.01 5.95 -6.38
C SER A 76 23.73 4.51 -6.79
N THR A 77 23.37 3.67 -5.82
CA THR A 77 23.01 2.27 -6.02
C THR A 77 21.49 2.04 -6.00
N ASN A 78 20.72 3.08 -5.75
CA ASN A 78 19.26 3.02 -5.52
C ASN A 78 18.90 1.89 -4.57
N SER A 79 19.56 1.83 -3.41
CA SER A 79 19.38 0.79 -2.42
C SER A 79 19.52 1.32 -1.00
N GLY A 80 18.94 0.62 -0.05
CA GLY A 80 19.04 0.97 1.35
C GLY A 80 18.60 -0.14 2.28
N SER A 81 18.88 0.07 3.57
CA SER A 81 18.39 -0.79 4.63
C SER A 81 18.10 0.03 5.87
N PHE A 82 17.11 -0.41 6.64
CA PHE A 82 16.72 0.27 7.87
C PHE A 82 16.33 -0.75 8.93
N LEU A 83 16.86 -0.56 10.14
CA LEU A 83 16.61 -1.39 11.30
C LEU A 83 15.84 -0.57 12.33
N THR A 84 14.71 -1.10 12.82
CA THR A 84 13.92 -0.47 13.88
C THR A 84 13.42 -1.49 14.88
N LEU A 85 13.27 -1.07 16.14
CA LEU A 85 12.65 -1.87 17.18
C LEU A 85 11.12 -1.81 17.03
N LEU A 86 10.46 -2.98 17.08
CA LEU A 86 9.01 -3.05 17.12
C LEU A 86 8.51 -3.36 18.53
N PRO A 87 7.84 -2.41 19.21
CA PRO A 87 7.30 -2.62 20.55
C PRO A 87 5.94 -3.35 20.47
N LEU A 88 5.92 -4.54 19.87
CA LEU A 88 4.72 -5.32 19.64
C LEU A 88 4.80 -6.67 20.37
N PRO A 89 3.68 -7.16 20.94
CA PRO A 89 3.62 -8.46 21.57
C PRO A 89 3.60 -9.62 20.56
N ALA A 90 3.97 -10.79 20.99
CA ALA A 90 3.88 -12.02 20.22
C ALA A 90 2.45 -12.29 19.75
N GLY A 91 2.33 -12.90 18.56
CA GLY A 91 1.05 -13.26 17.96
C GLY A 91 0.36 -12.10 17.20
N VAL A 92 0.86 -10.87 17.28
CA VAL A 92 0.34 -9.78 16.46
C VAL A 92 0.74 -10.01 15.00
N ALA A 93 -0.24 -9.93 14.11
CA ALA A 93 -0.02 -9.91 12.67
C ALA A 93 -0.02 -8.46 12.16
N LEU A 94 0.83 -8.18 11.17
CA LEU A 94 1.01 -6.83 10.63
C LEU A 94 1.37 -6.84 9.14
N LEU A 95 1.26 -5.67 8.51
CA LEU A 95 1.87 -5.35 7.22
C LEU A 95 2.92 -4.26 7.40
N ALA A 96 3.89 -4.22 6.49
CA ALA A 96 4.88 -3.14 6.40
C ALA A 96 4.79 -2.48 5.02
N SER A 97 4.72 -1.15 5.00
CA SER A 97 4.73 -0.32 3.80
C SER A 97 5.89 0.67 3.87
N LEU A 98 6.58 0.84 2.76
CA LEU A 98 7.57 1.90 2.60
C LEU A 98 6.96 2.99 1.71
N ASP A 99 6.77 4.17 2.27
CA ASP A 99 6.14 5.29 1.61
C ASP A 99 7.14 6.44 1.39
N ASP A 100 6.94 7.23 0.33
CA ASP A 100 7.66 8.48 0.11
C ASP A 100 7.07 9.63 0.95
N ALA A 101 7.69 10.82 0.89
CA ALA A 101 7.22 11.98 1.65
C ALA A 101 5.86 12.52 1.19
N GLU A 102 5.38 12.14 0.01
CA GLU A 102 4.05 12.46 -0.49
C GLU A 102 2.99 11.42 -0.06
N GLY A 103 3.42 10.36 0.62
CA GLY A 103 2.58 9.26 1.07
C GLY A 103 2.22 8.27 -0.04
N ASN A 104 2.97 8.24 -1.14
CA ASN A 104 2.83 7.20 -2.15
C ASN A 104 3.69 6.00 -1.77
N SER A 105 3.24 4.79 -2.14
CA SER A 105 4.05 3.60 -1.93
C SER A 105 5.36 3.68 -2.71
N ALA A 106 6.48 3.60 -2.01
CA ALA A 106 7.82 3.54 -2.61
C ALA A 106 8.27 2.10 -2.91
N ALA A 107 7.56 1.10 -2.38
CA ALA A 107 7.79 -0.32 -2.62
C ALA A 107 6.46 -1.10 -2.58
N ALA A 108 6.48 -2.37 -2.98
CA ALA A 108 5.37 -3.27 -2.70
C ALA A 108 5.20 -3.43 -1.17
N ILE A 109 3.95 -3.58 -0.72
CA ILE A 109 3.64 -3.85 0.69
C ILE A 109 4.14 -5.26 1.03
N SER A 110 4.58 -5.47 2.26
CA SER A 110 4.99 -6.80 2.73
C SER A 110 3.87 -7.82 2.60
N ASP A 111 4.21 -9.09 2.62
CA ASP A 111 3.28 -10.12 3.03
C ASP A 111 2.91 -9.93 4.52
N VAL A 112 1.93 -10.70 5.00
CA VAL A 112 1.57 -10.67 6.43
C VAL A 112 2.74 -11.19 7.25
N ILE A 113 3.23 -10.35 8.14
CA ILE A 113 4.30 -10.66 9.08
C ILE A 113 3.65 -10.99 10.43
N GLN A 114 4.05 -12.10 11.03
CA GLN A 114 3.62 -12.46 12.37
C GLN A 114 4.75 -12.27 13.37
N ILE A 115 4.45 -11.61 14.50
CA ILE A 115 5.41 -11.43 15.58
C ILE A 115 5.62 -12.77 16.31
N GLU A 116 6.85 -13.27 16.28
CA GLU A 116 7.22 -14.52 16.92
C GLU A 116 7.33 -14.36 18.45
N PRO A 117 7.11 -15.44 19.23
CA PRO A 117 7.30 -15.40 20.68
C PRO A 117 8.76 -15.08 21.06
N SER A 118 8.90 -14.33 22.16
CA SER A 118 10.18 -14.07 22.82
C SER A 118 9.95 -13.93 24.32
N GLU A 119 11.00 -14.18 25.13
CA GLU A 119 10.96 -13.94 26.58
C GLU A 119 11.10 -12.44 26.91
N ASP A 120 11.57 -11.64 25.96
CA ASP A 120 11.70 -10.18 26.14
C ASP A 120 10.34 -9.51 26.13
N THR A 121 9.98 -8.88 27.24
CA THR A 121 8.76 -8.07 27.41
C THR A 121 9.07 -6.61 27.70
N SER A 122 10.34 -6.21 27.63
CA SER A 122 10.81 -4.88 28.07
C SER A 122 10.22 -3.72 27.28
N CYS A 123 9.83 -3.95 26.05
CA CYS A 123 9.23 -2.94 25.16
C CYS A 123 7.72 -2.78 25.34
N LEU A 124 7.07 -3.74 26.01
CA LEU A 124 5.62 -3.75 26.11
C LEU A 124 5.14 -2.74 27.16
N SER A 125 4.30 -1.82 26.71
CA SER A 125 3.63 -0.89 27.62
C SER A 125 2.61 -1.64 28.47
N SER A 126 2.59 -1.37 29.78
CA SER A 126 1.54 -1.86 30.69
C SER A 126 0.19 -1.16 30.50
N ASN A 127 0.14 -0.18 29.60
CA ASN A 127 -1.06 0.60 29.36
C ASN A 127 -2.10 -0.23 28.60
N THR A 128 -3.31 -0.22 29.10
CA THR A 128 -4.48 -0.78 28.39
C THR A 128 -4.63 -0.10 27.03
N THR A 129 -4.77 -0.89 26.00
CA THR A 129 -5.07 -0.39 24.64
C THR A 129 -6.33 0.47 24.69
N PRO A 130 -6.30 1.73 24.24
CA PRO A 130 -7.48 2.54 24.18
C PRO A 130 -8.53 1.86 23.29
N PRO A 131 -9.84 2.09 23.54
CA PRO A 131 -10.89 1.54 22.69
C PRO A 131 -10.68 2.01 21.24
N ALA A 132 -10.99 1.13 20.31
CA ALA A 132 -10.89 1.40 18.89
C ALA A 132 -11.75 2.63 18.51
N PRO A 133 -11.16 3.69 17.95
CA PRO A 133 -11.89 4.93 17.65
C PRO A 133 -12.85 4.77 16.46
N PHE A 134 -12.62 3.78 15.60
CA PHE A 134 -13.41 3.55 14.40
C PHE A 134 -14.03 2.17 14.39
N GLN A 135 -15.21 2.05 13.75
CA GLN A 135 -15.92 0.80 13.56
C GLN A 135 -16.31 0.64 12.09
N LEU A 136 -16.02 -0.53 11.51
CA LEU A 136 -16.59 -0.92 10.23
C LEU A 136 -18.07 -1.27 10.47
N VAL A 137 -18.96 -0.51 9.82
CA VAL A 137 -20.42 -0.74 9.92
C VAL A 137 -20.81 -1.94 9.07
N THR A 138 -20.11 -2.16 7.95
CA THR A 138 -20.33 -3.30 7.06
C THR A 138 -19.39 -4.43 7.42
N SER A 139 -19.94 -5.63 7.62
CA SER A 139 -19.15 -6.83 7.95
C SER A 139 -18.37 -7.39 6.76
N THR A 140 -18.70 -7.00 5.54
CA THR A 140 -18.07 -7.48 4.29
C THR A 140 -17.78 -6.32 3.36
N VAL A 141 -16.64 -6.35 2.71
CA VAL A 141 -16.27 -5.41 1.67
C VAL A 141 -16.28 -6.11 0.31
N SER A 142 -16.77 -5.44 -0.72
CA SER A 142 -16.90 -6.03 -2.06
C SER A 142 -16.41 -5.07 -3.13
N GLN A 143 -15.81 -5.61 -4.19
CA GLN A 143 -15.28 -4.85 -5.32
C GLN A 143 -16.32 -3.85 -5.84
N CYS A 144 -15.94 -2.59 -5.98
CA CYS A 144 -16.74 -1.47 -6.49
C CYS A 144 -18.07 -1.25 -5.77
N LEU A 145 -18.24 -1.81 -4.56
CA LEU A 145 -19.41 -1.57 -3.74
C LEU A 145 -19.08 -0.67 -2.55
N PRO A 146 -20.09 0.07 -2.05
CA PRO A 146 -19.90 0.93 -0.89
C PRO A 146 -19.70 0.10 0.39
N PHE A 147 -18.85 0.61 1.27
CA PHE A 147 -18.73 0.18 2.66
C PHE A 147 -18.65 1.41 3.55
N SER A 148 -19.04 1.29 4.81
CA SER A 148 -19.13 2.42 5.72
C SER A 148 -18.29 2.20 6.97
N VAL A 149 -17.69 3.30 7.42
CA VAL A 149 -16.92 3.41 8.67
C VAL A 149 -17.61 4.42 9.56
N SER A 150 -17.83 4.06 10.82
CA SER A 150 -18.40 4.97 11.81
C SER A 150 -17.40 5.32 12.91
N ARG A 151 -17.65 6.47 13.54
CA ARG A 151 -16.91 6.96 14.68
C ARG A 151 -17.89 7.60 15.67
N ASN A 152 -17.76 7.26 16.96
CA ASN A 152 -18.49 7.94 18.02
C ASN A 152 -17.76 9.23 18.39
N THR A 153 -18.25 10.39 17.95
CA THR A 153 -17.74 11.69 18.38
C THR A 153 -18.83 12.74 18.36
N SER A 154 -18.65 13.74 19.22
CA SER A 154 -19.53 14.89 19.30
C SER A 154 -19.01 16.12 18.55
N SER A 155 -17.89 16.04 17.87
CA SER A 155 -17.32 17.18 17.15
C SER A 155 -16.50 16.72 15.95
N LEU A 156 -17.02 16.96 14.76
CA LEU A 156 -16.30 16.78 13.52
C LEU A 156 -15.67 18.09 13.07
N ASN A 157 -14.36 18.04 12.88
CA ASN A 157 -13.69 19.08 12.13
C ASN A 157 -13.05 18.51 10.85
N HIS A 158 -12.91 17.19 10.70
CA HIS A 158 -12.23 16.59 9.56
C HIS A 158 -12.86 15.25 9.16
N PRO A 159 -12.98 14.96 7.86
CA PRO A 159 -13.40 13.66 7.37
C PRO A 159 -12.38 12.58 7.77
N ILE A 160 -12.84 11.37 7.99
CA ILE A 160 -11.97 10.21 8.15
C ILE A 160 -11.32 9.94 6.79
N SER A 161 -10.01 9.86 6.74
CA SER A 161 -9.30 9.33 5.59
C SER A 161 -9.18 7.81 5.70
N ALA A 162 -9.33 7.12 4.59
CA ALA A 162 -9.15 5.68 4.50
C ALA A 162 -8.10 5.35 3.44
N ARG A 163 -7.14 4.48 3.79
CA ARG A 163 -6.14 3.96 2.87
C ARG A 163 -6.13 2.44 2.97
N GLY A 164 -6.27 1.75 1.84
CA GLY A 164 -6.18 0.31 1.73
C GLY A 164 -4.74 -0.13 1.49
N PHE A 165 -4.30 -1.20 2.17
CA PHE A 165 -2.99 -1.82 2.02
C PHE A 165 -3.18 -3.27 1.59
N ILE A 166 -2.69 -3.60 0.40
CA ILE A 166 -2.87 -4.91 -0.21
C ILE A 166 -1.58 -5.69 -0.03
N PRO A 167 -1.57 -6.82 0.70
CA PRO A 167 -0.38 -7.65 0.85
C PRO A 167 0.25 -7.99 -0.49
N THR A 168 1.56 -7.83 -0.63
CA THR A 168 2.34 -8.00 -1.86
C THR A 168 1.95 -7.09 -3.03
N GLY A 169 1.01 -6.17 -2.81
CA GLY A 169 0.55 -5.17 -3.76
C GLY A 169 0.97 -3.75 -3.37
N LEU A 170 0.11 -2.80 -3.72
CA LEU A 170 0.30 -1.38 -3.42
C LEU A 170 -0.76 -0.91 -2.42
N SER A 171 -0.55 0.27 -1.88
CA SER A 171 -1.60 0.96 -1.14
C SER A 171 -2.48 1.78 -2.08
N VAL A 172 -3.74 1.90 -1.73
CA VAL A 172 -4.75 2.70 -2.45
C VAL A 172 -5.38 3.70 -1.49
N LYS A 173 -5.55 4.94 -1.93
CA LYS A 173 -6.33 5.95 -1.20
C LYS A 173 -7.79 5.74 -1.57
N LEU A 174 -8.65 5.62 -0.56
CA LEU A 174 -10.08 5.44 -0.75
C LEU A 174 -10.76 6.79 -0.56
N GLU A 175 -11.48 7.22 -1.59
CA GLU A 175 -12.24 8.46 -1.53
C GLU A 175 -13.62 8.21 -0.89
N TRP A 176 -13.98 9.02 0.10
CA TRP A 176 -15.32 8.96 0.67
C TRP A 176 -16.35 9.58 -0.30
N THR A 177 -17.52 8.98 -0.36
CA THR A 177 -18.60 9.38 -1.30
C THR A 177 -19.75 10.10 -0.59
N THR A 178 -20.09 9.67 0.62
CA THR A 178 -21.15 10.25 1.42
C THR A 178 -20.76 10.31 2.88
N TYR A 179 -21.33 11.30 3.57
CA TYR A 179 -21.20 11.53 4.98
C TYR A 179 -22.58 11.68 5.60
N ASP A 180 -22.81 11.02 6.73
CA ASP A 180 -24.02 11.12 7.52
C ASP A 180 -23.65 11.29 9.00
N GLU A 181 -24.29 12.29 9.64
CA GLU A 181 -24.20 12.52 11.07
C GLU A 181 -25.55 12.26 11.70
N SER A 182 -25.65 11.19 12.43
CA SER A 182 -26.88 10.84 13.13
C SER A 182 -26.61 10.42 14.57
N HIS A 183 -27.32 11.01 15.53
CA HIS A 183 -27.30 10.62 16.95
C HIS A 183 -25.88 10.61 17.59
N GLY A 184 -25.00 11.53 17.18
CA GLY A 184 -23.63 11.61 17.69
C GLY A 184 -22.69 10.53 17.14
N VAL A 185 -23.08 9.92 16.02
CA VAL A 185 -22.26 9.00 15.25
C VAL A 185 -22.03 9.57 13.86
N ASP A 186 -20.78 9.65 13.49
CA ASP A 186 -20.37 10.04 12.15
C ASP A 186 -20.13 8.81 11.31
N THR A 187 -20.73 8.77 10.14
CA THR A 187 -20.61 7.65 9.21
C THR A 187 -20.08 8.16 7.86
N PHE A 188 -18.98 7.60 7.43
CA PHE A 188 -18.35 7.87 6.13
C PHE A 188 -18.49 6.63 5.25
N THR A 189 -18.93 6.83 4.03
CA THR A 189 -19.07 5.76 3.05
C THR A 189 -18.00 5.91 1.97
N TYR A 190 -17.34 4.80 1.65
CA TYR A 190 -16.28 4.68 0.65
C TYR A 190 -16.67 3.65 -0.40
N ILE A 191 -16.06 3.73 -1.57
CA ILE A 191 -16.13 2.66 -2.58
C ILE A 191 -14.85 1.82 -2.47
N MET A 192 -15.02 0.48 -2.43
CA MET A 192 -13.90 -0.45 -2.40
C MET A 192 -13.32 -0.60 -3.81
N ASP A 193 -12.24 0.12 -4.11
CA ASP A 193 -11.54 0.08 -5.41
C ASP A 193 -10.43 -0.98 -5.47
N VAL A 194 -10.59 -2.05 -4.70
CA VAL A 194 -9.72 -3.23 -4.70
C VAL A 194 -10.45 -4.39 -5.37
N ALA A 195 -9.73 -5.15 -6.22
CA ALA A 195 -10.31 -6.26 -6.95
C ALA A 195 -10.74 -7.41 -6.01
N TYR A 196 -11.81 -8.10 -6.39
CA TYR A 196 -12.29 -9.29 -5.67
C TYR A 196 -11.22 -10.39 -5.59
N GLY A 197 -11.28 -11.17 -4.54
CA GLY A 197 -10.32 -12.25 -4.27
C GLY A 197 -9.02 -11.80 -3.61
N LEU A 198 -8.82 -10.50 -3.47
CA LEU A 198 -7.68 -9.95 -2.76
C LEU A 198 -8.00 -9.68 -1.29
N HIS A 199 -6.95 -9.49 -0.52
CA HIS A 199 -7.04 -9.06 0.86
C HIS A 199 -6.58 -7.61 0.98
N VAL A 200 -7.19 -6.87 1.89
CA VAL A 200 -6.84 -5.47 2.16
C VAL A 200 -6.95 -5.18 3.66
N ALA A 201 -5.97 -4.52 4.22
CA ALA A 201 -6.08 -3.88 5.54
C ALA A 201 -6.35 -2.39 5.35
N LEU A 202 -7.27 -1.83 6.11
CA LEU A 202 -7.63 -0.41 6.06
C LEU A 202 -6.92 0.33 7.17
N LEU A 203 -6.20 1.39 6.83
CA LEU A 203 -5.77 2.41 7.76
C LEU A 203 -6.79 3.55 7.76
N LEU A 204 -7.38 3.80 8.91
CA LEU A 204 -8.34 4.88 9.16
C LEU A 204 -7.65 5.95 9.99
N ASP A 205 -7.81 7.22 9.60
CA ASP A 205 -7.15 8.36 10.22
C ASP A 205 -8.12 9.57 10.20
N ASP A 206 -8.37 10.18 11.36
CA ASP A 206 -9.23 11.35 11.47
C ASP A 206 -8.47 12.69 11.37
N GLY A 207 -7.17 12.64 11.10
CA GLY A 207 -6.32 13.82 11.04
C GLY A 207 -6.09 14.51 12.39
N GLN A 208 -6.62 13.98 13.49
CA GLN A 208 -6.48 14.51 14.85
C GLN A 208 -5.61 13.64 15.75
N GLY A 209 -4.98 12.62 15.17
CA GLY A 209 -4.10 11.69 15.86
C GLY A 209 -4.76 10.34 16.21
N ASN A 210 -6.08 10.18 15.99
CA ASN A 210 -6.69 8.88 16.11
C ASN A 210 -6.49 8.11 14.81
N ARG A 211 -5.76 7.01 14.92
CA ARG A 211 -5.42 6.14 13.79
C ARG A 211 -5.64 4.69 14.17
N GLN A 212 -6.18 3.92 13.26
CA GLN A 212 -6.46 2.51 13.50
C GLN A 212 -6.28 1.70 12.22
N VAL A 213 -5.73 0.51 12.37
CA VAL A 213 -5.66 -0.49 11.31
C VAL A 213 -6.80 -1.49 11.52
N SER A 214 -7.52 -1.82 10.46
CA SER A 214 -8.55 -2.86 10.48
C SER A 214 -7.92 -4.25 10.59
N ASP A 215 -8.78 -5.27 10.64
CA ASP A 215 -8.40 -6.62 10.29
C ASP A 215 -8.04 -6.74 8.80
N LEU A 216 -7.44 -7.86 8.43
CA LEU A 216 -7.23 -8.21 7.03
C LEU A 216 -8.55 -8.66 6.41
N LEU A 217 -9.15 -7.80 5.61
CA LEU A 217 -10.45 -8.00 4.99
C LEU A 217 -10.30 -8.73 3.66
N SER A 218 -11.15 -9.72 3.39
CA SER A 218 -11.24 -10.34 2.07
C SER A 218 -12.23 -9.57 1.20
N VAL A 219 -11.80 -9.09 0.04
CA VAL A 219 -12.68 -8.38 -0.90
C VAL A 219 -13.53 -9.38 -1.65
N GLN A 220 -14.84 -9.32 -1.41
CA GLN A 220 -15.83 -10.19 -2.03
C GLN A 220 -16.18 -9.76 -3.45
N GLY A 221 -16.81 -10.65 -4.20
CA GLY A 221 -17.26 -10.38 -5.56
C GLY A 221 -17.04 -11.55 -6.50
N ASN A 222 -17.23 -11.28 -7.77
CA ASN A 222 -16.98 -12.21 -8.87
C ASN A 222 -16.70 -11.43 -10.17
N ALA A 223 -16.42 -12.13 -11.26
CA ALA A 223 -16.10 -11.53 -12.55
C ALA A 223 -17.23 -10.65 -13.15
N SER A 224 -18.47 -10.78 -12.64
CA SER A 224 -19.62 -9.97 -13.08
C SER A 224 -19.79 -8.68 -12.27
N ASN A 225 -18.99 -8.48 -11.21
CA ASN A 225 -19.02 -7.24 -10.44
C ASN A 225 -18.51 -6.07 -11.30
N PRO A 226 -19.02 -4.84 -11.07
CA PRO A 226 -18.45 -3.66 -11.67
C PRO A 226 -16.94 -3.59 -11.49
N SER A 227 -16.21 -3.15 -12.51
CA SER A 227 -14.76 -2.96 -12.47
C SER A 227 -14.34 -1.52 -12.76
N GLU A 228 -15.30 -0.65 -12.98
CA GLU A 228 -15.08 0.76 -13.38
C GLU A 228 -14.41 1.57 -12.27
N CYS A 229 -14.53 1.14 -11.02
CA CYS A 229 -13.88 1.77 -9.88
C CYS A 229 -12.38 1.40 -9.77
N LEU A 230 -11.97 0.29 -10.40
CA LEU A 230 -10.59 -0.18 -10.28
C LEU A 230 -9.65 0.77 -11.01
N GLN A 231 -8.75 1.38 -10.29
CA GLN A 231 -7.73 2.24 -10.88
C GLN A 231 -6.71 1.41 -11.67
N PRO A 232 -6.20 1.89 -12.81
CA PRO A 232 -5.18 1.18 -13.58
C PRO A 232 -3.89 0.87 -12.79
N SER A 233 -3.61 1.64 -11.76
CA SER A 233 -2.48 1.45 -10.86
C SER A 233 -2.66 0.32 -9.84
N SER A 234 -3.88 -0.16 -9.64
CA SER A 234 -4.20 -1.30 -8.78
C SER A 234 -4.16 -2.64 -9.53
N ALA A 235 -3.66 -2.66 -10.76
CA ALA A 235 -3.41 -3.91 -11.50
C ALA A 235 -2.37 -4.76 -10.75
N GLN A 236 -2.89 -5.64 -9.96
CA GLN A 236 -2.23 -6.42 -8.94
C GLN A 236 -1.60 -7.64 -9.57
N SER A 237 -0.31 -7.81 -9.33
CA SER A 237 0.38 -9.05 -9.65
C SER A 237 -0.14 -10.15 -8.74
N THR A 238 -1.06 -10.96 -9.24
CA THR A 238 -1.36 -12.26 -8.65
C THR A 238 -0.17 -13.18 -8.94
N SER A 239 0.87 -13.12 -8.14
CA SER A 239 1.96 -14.11 -8.17
C SER A 239 1.76 -15.05 -7.00
N ALA A 240 1.38 -16.28 -7.35
CA ALA A 240 1.23 -17.39 -6.43
C ALA A 240 2.54 -17.72 -5.71
N LEU A 241 2.43 -17.87 -4.39
CA LEU A 241 3.18 -18.74 -3.47
C LEU A 241 4.50 -19.35 -3.97
N GLY A 242 5.60 -18.90 -3.36
CA GLY A 242 6.84 -19.67 -3.32
C GLY A 242 8.09 -18.82 -3.35
N GLY A 243 8.73 -18.67 -2.20
CA GLY A 243 10.13 -18.36 -1.93
C GLY A 243 10.86 -17.41 -2.87
N SER A 244 11.39 -16.33 -2.30
CA SER A 244 12.26 -15.34 -2.96
C SER A 244 11.58 -14.63 -4.14
N GLN A 245 10.79 -13.62 -3.84
CA GLN A 245 9.95 -12.96 -4.84
C GLN A 245 10.77 -12.06 -5.77
N ARG A 246 11.07 -12.58 -6.96
CA ARG A 246 11.31 -11.74 -8.13
C ARG A 246 9.97 -11.17 -8.56
N LEU A 247 9.77 -9.86 -8.40
CA LEU A 247 8.68 -9.16 -9.06
C LEU A 247 8.88 -9.25 -10.58
N SER A 248 8.25 -10.23 -11.21
CA SER A 248 8.23 -10.33 -12.66
C SER A 248 7.31 -9.24 -13.20
N ARG A 249 7.91 -8.22 -13.79
CA ARG A 249 7.19 -7.16 -14.50
C ARG A 249 6.56 -7.76 -15.76
N SER A 250 5.26 -7.93 -15.76
CA SER A 250 4.46 -7.88 -16.98
C SER A 250 3.81 -6.50 -17.07
N ALA A 251 4.61 -5.52 -17.49
CA ALA A 251 4.04 -4.28 -18.00
C ALA A 251 3.38 -4.61 -19.34
N ILE A 252 2.06 -4.67 -19.37
CA ILE A 252 1.32 -4.62 -20.63
C ILE A 252 1.44 -3.18 -21.12
N PHE A 253 2.47 -2.93 -21.93
CA PHE A 253 2.50 -1.76 -22.79
C PHE A 253 1.49 -1.99 -23.89
N CYS A 254 0.39 -1.26 -23.88
CA CYS A 254 -0.36 -0.97 -25.09
C CYS A 254 0.49 0.02 -25.90
N ASP A 255 1.42 -0.50 -26.70
CA ASP A 255 2.06 0.28 -27.75
C ASP A 255 1.37 -0.03 -29.06
N SER A 256 0.65 0.97 -29.53
CA SER A 256 0.11 1.01 -30.89
C SER A 256 1.24 1.46 -31.82
N GLY A 257 1.78 0.54 -32.61
CA GLY A 257 2.51 0.98 -33.79
C GLY A 257 3.72 0.16 -34.22
N PHE A 258 3.46 -0.72 -35.16
CA PHE A 258 4.32 -1.04 -36.32
C PHE A 258 5.80 -1.45 -36.17
N TYR A 259 6.04 -2.56 -36.82
CA TYR A 259 7.19 -3.03 -37.60
C TYR A 259 8.12 -4.11 -37.03
N GLN A 260 8.06 -5.17 -37.79
CA GLN A 260 9.11 -5.95 -38.46
C GLN A 260 9.70 -7.14 -37.69
N ALA A 261 9.25 -8.29 -38.19
CA ALA A 261 9.85 -9.59 -37.91
C ALA A 261 11.23 -9.67 -38.57
N ASP A 262 12.27 -9.88 -37.79
CA ASP A 262 13.49 -10.46 -38.25
C ASP A 262 13.69 -11.82 -37.59
N SER A 263 13.63 -12.82 -38.48
CA SER A 263 13.91 -14.22 -38.20
C SER A 263 15.40 -14.43 -37.93
N PHE A 264 15.79 -14.77 -36.70
CA PHE A 264 17.05 -15.37 -36.41
C PHE A 264 16.92 -16.89 -36.23
N SER A 265 17.41 -17.59 -37.24
CA SER A 265 17.69 -19.03 -37.25
C SER A 265 18.85 -19.32 -36.32
N LEU A 266 18.67 -20.14 -35.31
CA LEU A 266 19.75 -20.74 -34.53
C LEU A 266 20.00 -22.15 -35.06
N ASP A 267 21.11 -22.29 -35.82
CA ASP A 267 21.69 -23.56 -36.17
C ASP A 267 22.28 -24.23 -34.92
N LEU A 268 21.79 -25.42 -34.63
CA LEU A 268 22.41 -26.39 -33.76
C LEU A 268 23.41 -27.19 -34.56
N GLN A 269 24.70 -27.11 -34.22
CA GLN A 269 25.68 -28.13 -34.61
C GLN A 269 26.52 -28.57 -33.42
N SER A 270 26.37 -29.88 -33.16
CA SER A 270 27.28 -30.91 -32.56
C SER A 270 28.06 -30.54 -31.31
#